data_54bf65c6998e10fee57a24b17f872827
#
_entry.id   54bf65c6998e10fee57a24b17f872827
#
_cell.length_a   1.000
_cell.length_b   1.000
_cell.length_c   1.000
_cell.angle_alpha   90.00
_cell.angle_beta   90.00
_cell.angle_gamma   90.00
#
_symmetry.space_group_name_H-M   'P 1'
#
loop_
_entity.id
_entity.type
_entity.pdbx_description
1 polymer ?
#
loop_
_entity_poly.entity_id
_entity_poly.type
_entity_poly.pdbx_seq_one_letter_code
_entity_poly.pdbx_strand_id
1 'polypeptide(L)'
;LVERPEYEVGWHHDSNGWWYAYSTTEYYKECWQIINHHKYYFNPDGYALTNWHVIDGKDYYFEPRAGHPLECAMYVAPEGEQYIGNF
;
A
#
# COMPACT_ATOMS: atom_id res chain seq x y z
N LEU A 1 28.00 -14.73 12.18
CA LEU A 1 26.75 -14.15 12.55
C LEU A 1 26.32 -13.11 11.54
N VAL A 2 25.16 -13.30 10.96
CA VAL A 2 24.66 -12.36 10.00
C VAL A 2 23.65 -11.48 10.68
N GLU A 3 23.93 -10.19 10.66
CA GLU A 3 23.01 -9.22 11.20
C GLU A 3 21.97 -8.91 10.16
N ARG A 4 20.73 -8.91 10.59
CA ARG A 4 19.70 -8.42 9.73
C ARG A 4 19.86 -6.92 9.60
N PRO A 5 19.85 -6.38 8.37
CA PRO A 5 19.94 -4.93 8.24
C PRO A 5 18.79 -4.26 8.97
N GLU A 6 19.08 -3.12 9.55
CA GLU A 6 18.02 -2.34 10.15
C GLU A 6 17.36 -1.50 9.08
N TYR A 7 16.04 -1.44 9.13
CA TYR A 7 15.29 -0.63 8.19
C TYR A 7 15.30 0.81 8.65
N GLU A 8 15.28 1.72 7.69
CA GLU A 8 14.88 3.08 7.98
C GLU A 8 13.37 3.11 8.04
N VAL A 9 12.81 3.73 9.07
CA VAL A 9 11.37 3.84 9.18
C VAL A 9 10.85 4.68 8.03
N GLY A 10 9.82 4.19 7.34
CA GLY A 10 9.22 4.89 6.23
C GLY A 10 9.08 4.01 5.00
N TRP A 11 8.80 4.65 3.88
CA TRP A 11 8.57 3.96 2.62
C TRP A 11 9.87 3.47 2.00
N HIS A 12 9.81 2.27 1.42
CA HIS A 12 10.92 1.68 0.68
C HIS A 12 10.40 1.12 -0.63
N HIS A 13 11.25 1.08 -1.63
CA HIS A 13 10.89 0.60 -2.96
C HIS A 13 11.95 -0.35 -3.46
N ASP A 14 11.53 -1.51 -3.95
CA ASP A 14 12.46 -2.45 -4.58
C ASP A 14 11.82 -2.95 -5.88
N SER A 15 12.40 -3.97 -6.50
CA SER A 15 11.93 -4.44 -7.79
C SER A 15 10.53 -5.04 -7.74
N ASN A 16 10.03 -5.34 -6.56
CA ASN A 16 8.70 -5.94 -6.38
C ASN A 16 7.64 -4.93 -5.99
N GLY A 17 8.02 -3.73 -5.60
CA GLY A 17 7.05 -2.70 -5.25
C GLY A 17 7.44 -1.90 -4.03
N TRP A 18 6.44 -1.24 -3.45
CA TRP A 18 6.62 -0.39 -2.29
C TRP A 18 6.24 -1.14 -1.02
N TRP A 19 7.01 -0.91 0.03
CA TRP A 19 6.69 -1.45 1.36
C TRP A 19 7.03 -0.40 2.41
N TYR A 20 6.46 -0.55 3.59
CA TYR A 20 6.60 0.46 4.63
C TYR A 20 7.13 -0.18 5.91
N ALA A 21 8.28 0.30 6.37
CA ALA A 21 8.85 -0.13 7.63
C ALA A 21 8.35 0.77 8.75
N TYR A 22 7.66 0.20 9.73
CA TYR A 22 7.18 1.01 10.86
C TYR A 22 8.14 0.96 12.04
N SER A 23 9.17 0.15 11.93
CA SER A 23 10.24 0.12 12.92
C SER A 23 11.52 -0.31 12.23
N THR A 24 12.60 -0.37 12.97
CA THR A 24 13.88 -0.77 12.39
C THR A 24 13.96 -2.25 12.06
N THR A 25 12.99 -3.05 12.52
CA THR A 25 13.02 -4.49 12.29
C THR A 25 11.74 -5.04 11.71
N GLU A 26 10.70 -4.21 11.54
CA GLU A 26 9.40 -4.70 11.14
C GLU A 26 8.82 -3.86 10.03
N TYR A 27 7.96 -4.47 9.21
CA TYR A 27 7.25 -3.76 8.16
C TYR A 27 5.82 -4.29 8.11
N TYR A 28 4.91 -3.48 7.56
CA TYR A 28 3.51 -3.86 7.45
C TYR A 28 3.34 -4.97 6.43
N LYS A 29 2.50 -5.91 6.75
CA LYS A 29 2.11 -6.96 5.81
C LYS A 29 0.72 -7.45 6.17
N GLU A 30 -0.02 -7.79 5.14
CA GLU A 30 -1.35 -8.37 5.25
C GLU A 30 -2.27 -7.52 6.15
N CYS A 31 -2.25 -6.21 5.92
CA CYS A 31 -3.07 -5.32 6.73
C CYS A 31 -3.33 -3.99 6.02
N TRP A 32 -4.36 -3.31 6.50
CA TRP A 32 -4.67 -1.94 6.10
C TRP A 32 -3.91 -0.97 6.98
N GLN A 33 -3.41 0.11 6.37
CA GLN A 33 -2.78 1.18 7.14
C GLN A 33 -3.10 2.52 6.52
N ILE A 34 -3.20 3.54 7.37
CA ILE A 34 -3.39 4.91 6.92
C ILE A 34 -2.06 5.62 7.13
N ILE A 35 -1.48 6.11 6.05
CA ILE A 35 -0.19 6.78 6.08
C ILE A 35 -0.35 8.10 5.34
N ASN A 36 -0.05 9.21 6.02
CA ASN A 36 -0.16 10.55 5.43
C ASN A 36 -1.55 10.81 4.87
N HIS A 37 -2.59 10.38 5.61
CA HIS A 37 -3.99 10.60 5.25
C HIS A 37 -4.46 9.77 4.06
N HIS A 38 -3.67 8.80 3.61
CA HIS A 38 -4.06 7.92 2.53
C HIS A 38 -4.07 6.49 3.02
N LYS A 39 -4.97 5.69 2.48
CA LYS A 39 -5.16 4.33 2.92
C LYS A 39 -4.45 3.39 1.97
N TYR A 40 -3.75 2.41 2.54
CA TYR A 40 -2.99 1.43 1.77
C TYR A 40 -3.30 0.04 2.30
N TYR A 41 -3.21 -0.95 1.44
CA TYR A 41 -3.27 -2.34 1.87
C TYR A 41 -1.98 -3.04 1.49
N PHE A 42 -1.38 -3.73 2.44
CA PHE A 42 -0.13 -4.45 2.22
C PHE A 42 -0.44 -5.94 2.11
N ASN A 43 0.12 -6.59 1.08
CA ASN A 43 -0.13 -8.01 0.87
C ASN A 43 0.68 -8.85 1.87
N PRO A 44 0.50 -10.19 1.86
CA PRO A 44 1.24 -11.02 2.82
C PRO A 44 2.75 -10.93 2.70
N ASP A 45 3.26 -10.51 1.54
CA ASP A 45 4.70 -10.32 1.36
C ASP A 45 5.17 -8.94 1.79
N GLY A 46 4.24 -8.05 2.14
CA GLY A 46 4.59 -6.73 2.64
C GLY A 46 4.55 -5.63 1.61
N TYR A 47 4.10 -5.91 0.39
CA TYR A 47 4.07 -4.88 -0.65
C TYR A 47 2.70 -4.23 -0.74
N ALA A 48 2.70 -2.91 -0.89
CA ALA A 48 1.46 -2.16 -1.07
C ALA A 48 0.85 -2.52 -2.41
N LEU A 49 -0.45 -2.74 -2.42
CA LEU A 49 -1.16 -3.16 -3.62
C LEU A 49 -1.32 -2.01 -4.60
N THR A 50 -1.42 -2.36 -5.88
CA THR A 50 -1.77 -1.42 -6.94
C THR A 50 -2.86 -2.05 -7.79
N ASN A 51 -3.60 -1.20 -8.52
CA ASN A 51 -4.69 -1.66 -9.39
C ASN A 51 -5.86 -2.22 -8.59
N TRP A 52 -6.66 -3.03 -9.25
CA TRP A 52 -7.87 -3.60 -8.65
C TRP A 52 -7.55 -4.81 -7.80
N HIS A 53 -8.13 -4.85 -6.61
CA HIS A 53 -8.01 -6.02 -5.74
C HIS A 53 -9.29 -6.23 -4.98
N VAL A 54 -9.63 -7.50 -4.76
CA VAL A 54 -10.77 -7.86 -3.94
C VAL A 54 -10.24 -8.18 -2.55
N ILE A 55 -10.73 -7.45 -1.55
CA ILE A 55 -10.32 -7.65 -0.16
C ILE A 55 -11.59 -7.78 0.66
N ASP A 56 -11.74 -8.92 1.34
CA ASP A 56 -12.90 -9.19 2.16
C ASP A 56 -14.21 -9.05 1.39
N GLY A 57 -14.17 -9.46 0.12
CA GLY A 57 -15.38 -9.45 -0.71
C GLY A 57 -15.73 -8.11 -1.33
N LYS A 58 -14.87 -7.13 -1.18
CA LYS A 58 -15.10 -5.81 -1.77
C LYS A 58 -13.98 -5.47 -2.73
N ASP A 59 -14.33 -4.74 -3.79
CA ASP A 59 -13.36 -4.31 -4.79
C ASP A 59 -12.74 -2.99 -4.37
N TYR A 60 -11.43 -2.90 -4.47
CA TYR A 60 -10.69 -1.68 -4.17
C TYR A 60 -9.75 -1.37 -5.31
N TYR A 61 -9.50 -0.09 -5.53
CA TYR A 61 -8.59 0.35 -6.56
C TYR A 61 -7.47 1.18 -5.93
N PHE A 62 -6.24 0.77 -6.20
CA PHE A 62 -5.06 1.46 -5.68
C PHE A 62 -4.32 2.07 -6.86
N GLU A 63 -3.77 3.26 -6.66
CA GLU A 63 -3.14 4.01 -7.74
C GLU A 63 -1.98 3.22 -8.35
N PRO A 64 -2.05 2.85 -9.64
CA PRO A 64 -1.02 2.00 -10.24
C PRO A 64 0.13 2.75 -10.90
N ARG A 65 0.03 4.06 -11.05
CA ARG A 65 1.02 4.80 -11.85
C ARG A 65 2.31 4.98 -11.06
N ALA A 66 3.39 4.42 -11.58
CA ALA A 66 4.70 4.55 -10.96
C ALA A 66 5.12 6.02 -10.98
N GLY A 67 5.65 6.48 -9.86
CA GLY A 67 6.10 7.87 -9.76
C GLY A 67 5.00 8.86 -9.43
N HIS A 68 3.74 8.40 -9.39
CA HIS A 68 2.64 9.28 -9.02
C HIS A 68 2.71 9.57 -7.51
N PRO A 69 2.39 10.81 -7.09
CA PRO A 69 2.45 11.12 -5.65
C PRO A 69 1.57 10.24 -4.80
N LEU A 70 0.50 9.68 -5.36
CA LEU A 70 -0.41 8.82 -4.62
C LEU A 70 -0.26 7.35 -5.01
N GLU A 71 0.88 6.97 -5.54
CA GLU A 71 1.12 5.59 -5.94
C GLU A 71 0.79 4.65 -4.79
N CYS A 72 0.06 3.58 -5.07
CA CYS A 72 -0.39 2.57 -4.10
C CYS A 72 -1.47 3.07 -3.15
N ALA A 73 -1.86 4.34 -3.20
CA ALA A 73 -2.92 4.83 -2.32
C ALA A 73 -4.28 4.38 -2.85
N MET A 74 -5.18 4.04 -1.93
CA MET A 74 -6.52 3.66 -2.31
C MET A 74 -7.24 4.85 -2.94
N TYR A 75 -7.84 4.63 -4.08
CA TYR A 75 -8.60 5.66 -4.75
C TYR A 75 -9.92 5.88 -4.00
N VAL A 76 -10.25 7.14 -3.75
CA VAL A 76 -11.51 7.48 -3.11
C VAL A 76 -12.25 8.39 -4.08
N ALA A 77 -13.45 8.00 -4.45
CA ALA A 77 -14.25 8.78 -5.37
C ALA A 77 -14.70 10.07 -4.71
N PRO A 78 -15.06 11.05 -5.52
CA PRO A 78 -15.67 12.25 -4.98
C PRO A 78 -16.88 11.92 -4.12
N GLU A 79 -17.20 12.83 -3.24
CA GLU A 79 -18.28 12.62 -2.30
C GLU A 79 -19.58 12.23 -3.03
N GLY A 80 -20.26 11.23 -2.49
CA GLY A 80 -21.51 10.78 -3.04
C GLY A 80 -21.40 9.73 -4.11
N GLU A 81 -20.18 9.36 -4.49
CA GLU A 81 -19.98 8.36 -5.53
C GLU A 81 -19.23 7.17 -4.97
N GLN A 82 -19.46 6.05 -5.61
CA GLN A 82 -18.69 4.86 -5.33
C GLN A 82 -17.45 4.86 -6.20
N TYR A 83 -16.31 4.72 -5.62
CA TYR A 83 -15.10 4.70 -6.41
C TYR A 83 -14.91 3.36 -7.11
N ILE A 84 -15.56 2.33 -6.63
CA ILE A 84 -15.42 1.02 -7.22
C ILE A 84 -16.49 0.85 -8.27
N GLY A 85 -16.08 0.23 -9.37
CA GLY A 85 -17.06 -0.08 -10.42
C GLY A 85 -17.49 1.11 -11.23
N ASN A 86 -16.93 2.27 -10.97
CA ASN A 86 -17.26 3.46 -11.72
C ASN A 86 -16.13 3.90 -12.64
N PHE A 87 -15.17 3.05 -12.78
CA PHE A 87 -14.05 3.32 -13.67
C PHE A 87 -14.32 2.82 -15.06
#